data_4810205bdac8e0a2e3a8c316b72d227b
#
_entry.id   4810205bdac8e0a2e3a8c316b72d227b
#
_cell.length_a   1.000
_cell.length_b   1.000
_cell.length_c   1.000
_cell.angle_alpha   90.00
_cell.angle_beta   90.00
_cell.angle_gamma   90.00
#
_symmetry.space_group_name_H-M   'P 1'
#
loop_
_entity.id
_entity.type
_entity.pdbx_description
1 polymer ?
#
loop_
_entity_poly.entity_id
_entity_poly.type
_entity_poly.pdbx_seq_one_letter_code
_entity_poly.pdbx_strand_id
1 'polypeptide(L)'
;MNAAPPLLNLLGVSWELGAPVVAAVWDAESGAIGFALGDGHLAVVNAKWTGGPHVEPKPGGGVSVVEATIPAPQPVRAACHQGSCLSLSADAGGGFLTGGDDGRVVHVPRVGAPAVLAHVPDAWVNALASCGRTGTRAFASARQVHRMAEGTSESIKLPAPATAIAFSPDGGCLAIAHSGGATLWFNDGSSRLLAWSGYHRSLVWSPDGQYLVSGMQENALHGWRVSDGGDIEMGGYPGQPLSLSFAHDGRYLASSGGTRPVCWGFDPPNGAEPPVECGIASKTPVTCVACHPQQSLIAAGYHNGAVLLCQPGSDEGLFIKGSGGGAVNALAWSVEGSRLAIGTQDGLLGWVTLPEELFRSSRTDRSIKESIQ
;
A
#
# COMPACT_ATOMS: atom_id res chain seq x y z
N MET A 1 -20.77 23.68 16.84
CA MET A 1 -20.68 23.56 15.38
C MET A 1 -20.54 22.06 15.09
N ASN A 2 -21.48 21.45 14.38
CA ASN A 2 -21.33 20.06 13.96
C ASN A 2 -20.16 20.01 12.96
N ALA A 3 -19.17 19.18 13.23
CA ALA A 3 -18.09 18.93 12.28
C ALA A 3 -18.68 18.41 10.96
N ALA A 4 -18.13 18.83 9.84
CA ALA A 4 -18.54 18.30 8.53
C ALA A 4 -18.38 16.78 8.50
N PRO A 5 -19.32 16.04 7.91
CA PRO A 5 -19.21 14.59 7.82
C PRO A 5 -17.95 14.18 7.01
N PRO A 6 -17.26 13.09 7.41
CA PRO A 6 -16.10 12.59 6.67
C PRO A 6 -16.46 12.25 5.22
N LEU A 7 -15.47 12.36 4.31
CA LEU A 7 -15.72 12.14 2.88
C LEU A 7 -16.18 10.73 2.55
N LEU A 8 -15.79 9.71 3.30
CA LEU A 8 -16.28 8.35 3.12
C LEU A 8 -17.82 8.27 3.22
N ASN A 9 -18.41 9.07 4.12
CA ASN A 9 -19.87 9.09 4.30
C ASN A 9 -20.62 9.84 3.17
N LEU A 10 -19.92 10.71 2.45
CA LEU A 10 -20.50 11.54 1.39
C LEU A 10 -20.25 10.97 -0.01
N LEU A 11 -19.02 10.50 -0.25
CA LEU A 11 -18.49 10.14 -1.57
C LEU A 11 -17.94 8.72 -1.62
N GLY A 12 -18.18 7.94 -0.58
CA GLY A 12 -17.66 6.59 -0.45
C GLY A 12 -18.74 5.52 -0.44
N VAL A 13 -18.25 4.30 -0.41
CA VAL A 13 -19.04 3.09 -0.15
C VAL A 13 -18.25 2.19 0.79
N SER A 14 -18.94 1.55 1.72
CA SER A 14 -18.32 0.62 2.65
C SER A 14 -19.25 -0.51 3.03
N TRP A 15 -18.64 -1.64 3.43
CA TRP A 15 -19.31 -2.84 3.93
C TRP A 15 -18.61 -3.31 5.19
N GLU A 16 -19.33 -4.02 6.03
CA GLU A 16 -18.80 -4.69 7.22
C GLU A 16 -18.92 -6.21 7.02
N LEU A 17 -17.78 -6.90 6.90
CA LEU A 17 -17.76 -8.35 6.65
C LEU A 17 -17.43 -9.19 7.89
N GLY A 18 -17.19 -8.56 9.04
CA GLY A 18 -16.98 -9.22 10.32
C GLY A 18 -15.65 -9.98 10.47
N ALA A 19 -14.75 -9.87 9.48
CA ALA A 19 -13.41 -10.44 9.54
C ALA A 19 -12.37 -9.35 9.32
N PRO A 20 -11.25 -9.33 10.08
CA PRO A 20 -10.21 -8.32 9.93
C PRO A 20 -9.72 -8.19 8.50
N VAL A 21 -9.59 -6.98 7.98
CA VAL A 21 -8.91 -6.75 6.71
C VAL A 21 -7.40 -6.79 6.96
N VAL A 22 -6.70 -7.66 6.25
CA VAL A 22 -5.24 -7.85 6.34
C VAL A 22 -4.52 -6.93 5.34
N ALA A 23 -5.03 -6.87 4.11
CA ALA A 23 -4.47 -6.06 3.02
C ALA A 23 -5.57 -5.67 2.04
N ALA A 24 -5.33 -4.60 1.28
CA ALA A 24 -6.17 -4.15 0.17
C ALA A 24 -5.30 -3.81 -1.04
N VAL A 25 -5.73 -4.18 -2.23
CA VAL A 25 -5.03 -3.84 -3.46
C VAL A 25 -6.02 -3.68 -4.62
N TRP A 26 -5.81 -2.66 -5.44
CA TRP A 26 -6.49 -2.51 -6.73
C TRP A 26 -5.86 -3.44 -7.76
N ASP A 27 -6.67 -4.01 -8.64
CA ASP A 27 -6.13 -4.68 -9.80
C ASP A 27 -5.42 -3.69 -10.75
N ALA A 28 -4.66 -4.20 -11.70
CA ALA A 28 -3.79 -3.40 -12.57
C ALA A 28 -4.54 -2.32 -13.39
N GLU A 29 -5.85 -2.44 -13.57
CA GLU A 29 -6.69 -1.50 -14.33
C GLU A 29 -7.65 -0.72 -13.43
N SER A 30 -7.56 -0.85 -12.10
CA SER A 30 -8.51 -0.28 -11.14
C SER A 30 -9.98 -0.63 -11.43
N GLY A 31 -10.21 -1.76 -12.10
CA GLY A 31 -11.55 -2.27 -12.43
C GLY A 31 -12.18 -3.06 -11.29
N ALA A 32 -11.37 -3.55 -10.36
CA ALA A 32 -11.77 -4.23 -9.14
C ALA A 32 -10.81 -3.94 -8.00
N ILE A 33 -11.30 -4.08 -6.78
CA ILE A 33 -10.48 -4.04 -5.57
C ILE A 33 -10.61 -5.37 -4.83
N GLY A 34 -9.48 -5.90 -4.34
CA GLY A 34 -9.41 -7.08 -3.48
C GLY A 34 -9.05 -6.68 -2.05
N PHE A 35 -9.74 -7.29 -1.09
CA PHE A 35 -9.46 -7.17 0.34
C PHE A 35 -9.20 -8.58 0.89
N ALA A 36 -7.97 -8.84 1.30
CA ALA A 36 -7.63 -10.08 2.00
C ALA A 36 -8.15 -10.04 3.43
N LEU A 37 -8.85 -11.09 3.85
CA LEU A 37 -9.49 -11.18 5.15
C LEU A 37 -8.77 -12.19 6.05
N GLY A 38 -8.76 -11.91 7.34
CA GLY A 38 -8.16 -12.78 8.35
C GLY A 38 -8.85 -14.13 8.54
N ASP A 39 -9.98 -14.37 7.88
CA ASP A 39 -10.71 -15.64 7.87
C ASP A 39 -10.46 -16.49 6.61
N GLY A 40 -9.42 -16.17 5.84
CA GLY A 40 -9.02 -16.93 4.66
C GLY A 40 -9.77 -16.62 3.38
N HIS A 41 -10.66 -15.65 3.37
CA HIS A 41 -11.34 -15.20 2.16
C HIS A 41 -10.67 -13.98 1.53
N LEU A 42 -10.82 -13.85 0.23
CA LEU A 42 -10.64 -12.60 -0.49
C LEU A 42 -12.01 -12.00 -0.82
N ALA A 43 -12.29 -10.80 -0.36
CA ALA A 43 -13.45 -10.04 -0.79
C ALA A 43 -13.07 -9.22 -2.03
N VAL A 44 -13.71 -9.49 -3.16
CA VAL A 44 -13.50 -8.77 -4.43
C VAL A 44 -14.71 -7.91 -4.71
N VAL A 45 -14.49 -6.62 -4.97
CA VAL A 45 -15.56 -5.68 -5.32
C VAL A 45 -15.29 -5.13 -6.72
N ASN A 46 -16.29 -5.20 -7.59
CA ASN A 46 -16.25 -4.55 -8.89
C ASN A 46 -16.28 -3.04 -8.71
N ALA A 47 -15.26 -2.35 -9.15
CA ALA A 47 -15.12 -0.92 -9.00
C ALA A 47 -15.61 -0.10 -10.21
N LYS A 48 -16.09 -0.75 -11.26
CA LYS A 48 -16.75 -0.12 -12.41
C LYS A 48 -18.20 0.24 -12.07
N TRP A 49 -18.37 1.08 -11.04
CA TRP A 49 -19.66 1.53 -10.55
C TRP A 49 -19.90 2.98 -11.01
N THR A 50 -20.75 3.17 -12.03
CA THR A 50 -21.02 4.46 -12.67
C THR A 50 -22.08 5.31 -11.97
N GLY A 51 -22.89 4.73 -11.10
CA GLY A 51 -23.96 5.42 -10.37
C GLY A 51 -23.62 5.79 -8.93
N GLY A 52 -22.34 5.87 -8.59
CA GLY A 52 -21.87 6.22 -7.26
C GLY A 52 -22.06 7.69 -6.88
N PRO A 53 -21.90 8.05 -5.60
CA PRO A 53 -21.99 9.43 -5.17
C PRO A 53 -20.85 10.26 -5.80
N HIS A 54 -21.15 11.50 -6.18
CA HIS A 54 -20.21 12.40 -6.83
C HIS A 54 -20.52 13.85 -6.48
N VAL A 55 -19.64 14.77 -6.90
CA VAL A 55 -19.86 16.20 -6.75
C VAL A 55 -20.21 16.85 -8.08
N GLU A 56 -21.09 17.85 -8.04
CA GLU A 56 -21.41 18.70 -9.17
C GLU A 56 -21.16 20.18 -8.83
N PRO A 57 -20.63 20.99 -9.76
CA PRO A 57 -20.49 22.43 -9.57
C PRO A 57 -21.84 23.11 -9.37
N LYS A 58 -21.93 24.05 -8.43
CA LYS A 58 -23.12 24.88 -8.23
C LYS A 58 -23.06 26.14 -9.09
N PRO A 59 -24.22 26.60 -9.66
CA PRO A 59 -24.34 27.94 -10.21
C PRO A 59 -24.01 28.98 -9.10
N GLY A 60 -22.97 29.80 -9.28
CA GLY A 60 -22.53 30.78 -8.29
C GLY A 60 -21.35 30.35 -7.42
N GLY A 61 -20.76 29.19 -7.67
CA GLY A 61 -19.57 28.68 -7.00
C GLY A 61 -19.85 27.62 -5.93
N GLY A 62 -18.79 26.84 -5.62
CA GLY A 62 -18.88 25.70 -4.73
C GLY A 62 -19.39 24.43 -5.41
N VAL A 63 -19.59 23.37 -4.63
CA VAL A 63 -20.04 22.06 -5.11
C VAL A 63 -21.25 21.55 -4.33
N SER A 64 -22.04 20.68 -4.94
CA SER A 64 -23.06 19.87 -4.29
C SER A 64 -22.69 18.40 -4.36
N VAL A 65 -22.99 17.66 -3.32
CA VAL A 65 -22.90 16.20 -3.34
C VAL A 65 -24.19 15.66 -3.95
N VAL A 66 -24.06 14.81 -4.94
CA VAL A 66 -25.14 14.04 -5.57
C VAL A 66 -25.07 12.63 -5.00
N GLU A 67 -26.18 12.14 -4.46
CA GLU A 67 -26.26 10.79 -3.92
C GLU A 67 -26.19 9.72 -5.00
N ALA A 68 -25.84 8.51 -4.60
CA ALA A 68 -25.78 7.36 -5.51
C ALA A 68 -27.16 7.07 -6.11
N THR A 69 -27.22 6.93 -7.43
CA THR A 69 -28.45 6.61 -8.18
C THR A 69 -28.62 5.10 -8.40
N ILE A 70 -27.54 4.32 -8.25
CA ILE A 70 -27.52 2.86 -8.39
C ILE A 70 -26.88 2.28 -7.12
N PRO A 71 -27.43 1.20 -6.54
CA PRO A 71 -26.83 0.53 -5.39
C PRO A 71 -25.39 0.12 -5.68
N ALA A 72 -24.54 0.22 -4.65
CA ALA A 72 -23.15 -0.22 -4.74
C ALA A 72 -23.07 -1.73 -5.01
N PRO A 73 -22.11 -2.17 -5.85
CA PRO A 73 -21.88 -3.59 -6.10
C PRO A 73 -21.47 -4.29 -4.79
N GLN A 74 -22.04 -5.47 -4.54
CA GLN A 74 -21.75 -6.20 -3.31
C GLN A 74 -20.39 -6.91 -3.42
N PRO A 75 -19.60 -7.00 -2.31
CA PRO A 75 -18.39 -7.80 -2.27
C PRO A 75 -18.67 -9.28 -2.55
N VAL A 76 -17.91 -9.86 -3.45
CA VAL A 76 -17.93 -11.32 -3.69
C VAL A 76 -16.81 -11.93 -2.84
N ARG A 77 -17.16 -12.82 -1.94
CA ARG A 77 -16.20 -13.52 -1.08
C ARG A 77 -15.72 -14.81 -1.75
N ALA A 78 -14.45 -14.88 -2.07
CA ALA A 78 -13.80 -16.07 -2.60
C ALA A 78 -13.05 -16.79 -1.45
N ALA A 79 -13.38 -18.05 -1.21
CA ALA A 79 -12.66 -18.88 -0.23
C ALA A 79 -11.30 -19.28 -0.84
N CYS A 80 -10.21 -18.77 -0.27
CA CYS A 80 -8.85 -18.96 -0.75
C CYS A 80 -8.07 -19.93 0.14
N HIS A 81 -8.18 -19.76 1.46
CA HIS A 81 -7.37 -20.46 2.45
C HIS A 81 -8.24 -21.12 3.54
N GLN A 82 -7.69 -22.15 4.19
CA GLN A 82 -8.38 -22.85 5.29
C GLN A 82 -8.27 -22.09 6.63
N GLY A 83 -7.25 -21.23 6.77
CA GLY A 83 -7.01 -20.37 7.92
C GLY A 83 -7.08 -18.90 7.51
N SER A 84 -5.98 -18.18 7.60
CA SER A 84 -5.91 -16.74 7.33
C SER A 84 -5.25 -16.41 5.99
N CYS A 85 -5.74 -15.38 5.31
CA CYS A 85 -4.92 -14.71 4.31
C CYS A 85 -3.80 -13.95 5.02
N LEU A 86 -2.55 -14.15 4.59
CA LEU A 86 -1.37 -13.47 5.15
C LEU A 86 -0.81 -12.40 4.22
N SER A 87 -1.02 -12.54 2.92
CA SER A 87 -0.48 -11.63 1.90
C SER A 87 -1.41 -11.51 0.70
N LEU A 88 -1.34 -10.36 0.01
CA LEU A 88 -2.15 -10.02 -1.15
C LEU A 88 -1.32 -9.21 -2.14
N SER A 89 -1.46 -9.48 -3.43
CA SER A 89 -0.91 -8.71 -4.52
C SER A 89 -1.89 -8.65 -5.69
N ALA A 90 -1.89 -7.56 -6.45
CA ALA A 90 -2.49 -7.57 -7.78
C ALA A 90 -1.71 -8.52 -8.67
N ASP A 91 -2.38 -9.29 -9.52
CA ASP A 91 -1.70 -10.17 -10.47
C ASP A 91 -1.49 -9.48 -11.82
N ALA A 92 -0.29 -9.64 -12.39
CA ALA A 92 0.04 -9.12 -13.71
C ALA A 92 -0.86 -9.69 -14.83
N GLY A 93 -1.34 -10.93 -14.66
CA GLY A 93 -2.28 -11.58 -15.57
C GLY A 93 -3.75 -11.18 -15.35
N GLY A 94 -4.01 -10.26 -14.44
CA GLY A 94 -5.34 -9.81 -14.03
C GLY A 94 -5.88 -10.54 -12.81
N GLY A 95 -6.68 -9.84 -11.99
CA GLY A 95 -7.15 -10.36 -10.71
C GLY A 95 -6.11 -10.22 -9.61
N PHE A 96 -6.07 -11.18 -8.69
CA PHE A 96 -5.33 -11.09 -7.43
C PHE A 96 -4.59 -12.39 -7.11
N LEU A 97 -3.48 -12.26 -6.38
CA LEU A 97 -2.77 -13.36 -5.74
C LEU A 97 -2.92 -13.25 -4.23
N THR A 98 -3.21 -14.36 -3.57
CA THR A 98 -3.24 -14.47 -2.11
C THR A 98 -2.31 -15.56 -1.62
N GLY A 99 -1.67 -15.33 -0.47
CA GLY A 99 -0.90 -16.32 0.28
C GLY A 99 -1.49 -16.51 1.66
N GLY A 100 -1.51 -17.73 2.16
CA GLY A 100 -2.12 -18.07 3.43
C GLY A 100 -1.23 -18.87 4.38
N ASP A 101 -1.73 -19.07 5.58
CA ASP A 101 -1.12 -19.89 6.62
C ASP A 101 -1.21 -21.40 6.33
N ASP A 102 -2.00 -21.80 5.33
CA ASP A 102 -2.10 -23.16 4.80
C ASP A 102 -1.06 -23.48 3.72
N GLY A 103 -0.10 -22.59 3.48
CA GLY A 103 0.98 -22.78 2.51
C GLY A 103 0.58 -22.64 1.04
N ARG A 104 -0.65 -22.21 0.75
CA ARG A 104 -1.12 -22.04 -0.62
C ARG A 104 -0.82 -20.66 -1.17
N VAL A 105 -0.56 -20.63 -2.48
CA VAL A 105 -0.64 -19.43 -3.32
C VAL A 105 -1.87 -19.61 -4.21
N VAL A 106 -2.83 -18.69 -4.09
CA VAL A 106 -4.10 -18.78 -4.83
C VAL A 106 -4.24 -17.58 -5.74
N HIS A 107 -4.53 -17.82 -7.01
CA HIS A 107 -4.98 -16.81 -7.96
C HIS A 107 -6.49 -16.67 -7.92
N VAL A 108 -6.99 -15.47 -7.76
CA VAL A 108 -8.41 -15.13 -7.77
C VAL A 108 -8.65 -14.20 -8.97
N PRO A 109 -9.26 -14.70 -10.05
CA PRO A 109 -9.56 -13.84 -11.21
C PRO A 109 -10.68 -12.85 -10.86
N ARG A 110 -10.81 -11.77 -11.63
CA ARG A 110 -11.94 -10.82 -11.48
C ARG A 110 -13.30 -11.50 -11.60
N VAL A 111 -13.38 -12.52 -12.45
CA VAL A 111 -14.57 -13.33 -12.69
C VAL A 111 -14.13 -14.79 -12.80
N GLY A 112 -14.76 -15.67 -12.03
CA GLY A 112 -14.45 -17.09 -12.04
C GLY A 112 -14.04 -17.63 -10.67
N ALA A 113 -13.65 -18.89 -10.63
CA ALA A 113 -13.27 -19.57 -9.40
C ALA A 113 -11.78 -19.35 -9.07
N PRO A 114 -11.42 -19.31 -7.77
CA PRO A 114 -10.03 -19.32 -7.34
C PRO A 114 -9.29 -20.57 -7.82
N ALA A 115 -7.99 -20.41 -8.14
CA ALA A 115 -7.13 -21.50 -8.58
C ALA A 115 -5.84 -21.53 -7.74
N VAL A 116 -5.48 -22.69 -7.20
CA VAL A 116 -4.22 -22.89 -6.47
C VAL A 116 -3.08 -22.94 -7.49
N LEU A 117 -2.12 -22.03 -7.38
CA LEU A 117 -0.93 -21.96 -8.24
C LEU A 117 0.26 -22.72 -7.66
N ALA A 118 0.40 -22.70 -6.33
CA ALA A 118 1.47 -23.38 -5.62
C ALA A 118 1.00 -23.79 -4.21
N HIS A 119 1.65 -24.82 -3.66
CA HIS A 119 1.42 -25.25 -2.28
C HIS A 119 2.74 -25.69 -1.66
N VAL A 120 3.10 -25.10 -0.53
CA VAL A 120 4.24 -25.48 0.31
C VAL A 120 3.68 -26.10 1.59
N PRO A 121 3.68 -27.43 1.75
CA PRO A 121 3.11 -28.07 2.92
C PRO A 121 3.79 -27.62 4.22
N ASP A 122 3.03 -27.52 5.28
CA ASP A 122 3.49 -27.20 6.65
C ASP A 122 4.25 -25.85 6.77
N ALA A 123 3.95 -24.91 5.89
CA ALA A 123 4.61 -23.60 5.88
C ALA A 123 3.62 -22.49 5.49
N TRP A 124 3.95 -21.26 5.85
CA TRP A 124 3.14 -20.07 5.54
C TRP A 124 3.65 -19.37 4.29
N VAL A 125 2.74 -18.85 3.49
CA VAL A 125 3.06 -17.90 2.41
C VAL A 125 2.75 -16.48 2.92
N ASN A 126 3.76 -15.85 3.52
CA ASN A 126 3.62 -14.57 4.21
C ASN A 126 3.96 -13.35 3.35
N ALA A 127 4.55 -13.54 2.17
CA ALA A 127 4.85 -12.47 1.24
C ALA A 127 4.65 -12.90 -0.21
N LEU A 128 4.04 -12.03 -0.99
CA LEU A 128 3.75 -12.20 -2.42
C LEU A 128 4.12 -10.93 -3.19
N ALA A 129 4.54 -11.10 -4.43
CA ALA A 129 4.71 -10.00 -5.39
C ALA A 129 4.39 -10.47 -6.80
N SER A 130 3.89 -9.57 -7.63
CA SER A 130 3.70 -9.79 -9.06
C SER A 130 4.27 -8.60 -9.83
N CYS A 131 5.04 -8.89 -10.89
CA CYS A 131 5.67 -7.87 -11.73
C CYS A 131 4.84 -7.64 -12.99
N GLY A 132 4.19 -6.48 -13.11
CA GLY A 132 3.37 -6.13 -14.27
C GLY A 132 4.16 -6.05 -15.58
N ARG A 133 5.47 -5.78 -15.52
CA ARG A 133 6.32 -5.67 -16.73
C ARG A 133 6.71 -7.02 -17.31
N THR A 134 6.99 -8.00 -16.46
CA THR A 134 7.53 -9.31 -16.87
C THR A 134 6.50 -10.44 -16.77
N GLY A 135 5.35 -10.20 -16.12
CA GLY A 135 4.39 -11.25 -15.80
C GLY A 135 4.87 -12.22 -14.71
N THR A 136 6.05 -11.97 -14.13
CA THR A 136 6.64 -12.84 -13.11
C THR A 136 5.93 -12.68 -11.79
N ARG A 137 5.64 -13.81 -11.13
CA ARG A 137 5.08 -13.90 -9.78
C ARG A 137 6.15 -14.40 -8.83
N ALA A 138 6.15 -13.92 -7.60
CA ALA A 138 7.03 -14.43 -6.55
C ALA A 138 6.29 -14.61 -5.25
N PHE A 139 6.71 -15.60 -4.46
CA PHE A 139 6.21 -15.82 -3.11
C PHE A 139 7.32 -16.32 -2.19
N ALA A 140 7.19 -15.98 -0.93
CA ALA A 140 8.11 -16.38 0.13
C ALA A 140 7.42 -17.33 1.12
N SER A 141 8.15 -18.38 1.48
CA SER A 141 7.76 -19.34 2.51
C SER A 141 8.98 -19.70 3.36
N ALA A 142 8.97 -19.29 4.62
CA ALA A 142 10.12 -19.42 5.52
C ALA A 142 11.41 -18.88 4.89
N ARG A 143 12.43 -19.70 4.69
CA ARG A 143 13.73 -19.32 4.11
C ARG A 143 13.83 -19.53 2.60
N GLN A 144 12.74 -19.92 1.94
CA GLN A 144 12.70 -20.09 0.50
C GLN A 144 11.85 -19.03 -0.16
N VAL A 145 12.35 -18.48 -1.26
CA VAL A 145 11.61 -17.59 -2.14
C VAL A 145 11.55 -18.23 -3.50
N HIS A 146 10.34 -18.29 -4.04
CA HIS A 146 10.06 -18.87 -5.34
C HIS A 146 9.71 -17.76 -6.33
N ARG A 147 10.19 -17.86 -7.54
CA ARG A 147 9.86 -17.02 -8.68
C ARG A 147 9.29 -17.89 -9.79
N MET A 148 8.11 -17.51 -10.28
CA MET A 148 7.37 -18.22 -11.31
C MET A 148 7.14 -17.29 -12.49
N ALA A 149 7.60 -17.68 -13.67
CA ALA A 149 7.28 -17.07 -14.95
C ALA A 149 6.68 -18.14 -15.86
N GLU A 150 6.18 -17.75 -17.04
CA GLU A 150 5.56 -18.68 -17.96
C GLU A 150 6.49 -19.86 -18.27
N GLY A 151 6.05 -21.08 -17.88
CA GLY A 151 6.80 -22.34 -18.09
C GLY A 151 8.05 -22.54 -17.24
N THR A 152 8.40 -21.63 -16.34
CA THR A 152 9.61 -21.73 -15.49
C THR A 152 9.31 -21.47 -14.02
N SER A 153 10.03 -22.19 -13.14
CA SER A 153 9.99 -21.95 -11.71
C SER A 153 11.41 -22.05 -11.15
N GLU A 154 11.81 -21.05 -10.40
CA GLU A 154 13.11 -20.96 -9.76
C GLU A 154 12.95 -20.69 -8.27
N SER A 155 13.96 -21.03 -7.48
CA SER A 155 13.95 -20.72 -6.05
C SER A 155 15.33 -20.34 -5.54
N ILE A 156 15.34 -19.48 -4.51
CA ILE A 156 16.55 -19.11 -3.78
C ILE A 156 16.35 -19.40 -2.29
N LYS A 157 17.41 -19.91 -1.64
CA LYS A 157 17.44 -20.14 -0.19
C LYS A 157 18.14 -18.98 0.50
N LEU A 158 17.47 -18.39 1.50
CA LEU A 158 17.96 -17.23 2.25
C LEU A 158 18.72 -17.62 3.53
N PRO A 159 19.54 -16.71 4.06
CA PRO A 159 20.18 -16.88 5.37
C PRO A 159 19.20 -16.92 6.54
N ALA A 160 18.07 -16.21 6.44
CA ALA A 160 16.99 -16.14 7.45
C ALA A 160 15.63 -16.15 6.75
N PRO A 161 14.49 -16.37 7.49
CA PRO A 161 13.16 -16.33 6.91
C PRO A 161 12.84 -14.97 6.25
N ALA A 162 12.23 -15.02 5.07
CA ALA A 162 11.76 -13.84 4.36
C ALA A 162 10.58 -13.18 5.11
N THR A 163 10.57 -11.87 5.17
CA THR A 163 9.53 -11.06 5.83
C THR A 163 8.72 -10.24 4.84
N ALA A 164 9.35 -9.76 3.77
CA ALA A 164 8.71 -9.01 2.69
C ALA A 164 9.48 -9.23 1.39
N ILE A 165 8.77 -9.13 0.26
CA ILE A 165 9.39 -9.17 -1.08
C ILE A 165 8.79 -8.07 -1.96
N ALA A 166 9.60 -7.51 -2.86
CA ALA A 166 9.16 -6.50 -3.82
C ALA A 166 10.01 -6.53 -5.09
N PHE A 167 9.38 -6.55 -6.26
CA PHE A 167 10.08 -6.36 -7.52
C PHE A 167 10.55 -4.92 -7.67
N SER A 168 11.73 -4.72 -8.26
CA SER A 168 12.19 -3.41 -8.69
C SER A 168 11.25 -2.81 -9.74
N PRO A 169 11.16 -1.46 -9.87
CA PRO A 169 10.24 -0.81 -10.81
C PRO A 169 10.45 -1.21 -12.27
N ASP A 170 11.68 -1.58 -12.65
CA ASP A 170 12.02 -2.09 -13.98
C ASP A 170 11.75 -3.61 -14.16
N GLY A 171 11.46 -4.33 -13.07
CA GLY A 171 11.25 -5.77 -13.05
C GLY A 171 12.53 -6.61 -13.19
N GLY A 172 13.70 -5.99 -13.11
CA GLY A 172 15.01 -6.66 -13.27
C GLY A 172 15.47 -7.42 -12.03
N CYS A 173 14.88 -7.10 -10.86
CA CYS A 173 15.34 -7.62 -9.58
C CYS A 173 14.16 -7.85 -8.63
N LEU A 174 14.25 -8.88 -7.79
CA LEU A 174 13.39 -9.11 -6.62
C LEU A 174 14.18 -8.80 -5.35
N ALA A 175 13.76 -7.80 -4.58
CA ALA A 175 14.29 -7.55 -3.26
C ALA A 175 13.55 -8.39 -2.22
N ILE A 176 14.28 -8.95 -1.26
CA ILE A 176 13.78 -9.86 -0.24
C ILE A 176 14.32 -9.44 1.12
N ALA A 177 13.46 -8.96 2.00
CA ALA A 177 13.80 -8.61 3.38
C ALA A 177 13.91 -9.86 4.26
N HIS A 178 14.84 -9.84 5.20
CA HIS A 178 15.02 -10.87 6.22
C HIS A 178 15.83 -10.31 7.41
N SER A 179 16.00 -11.09 8.46
CA SER A 179 16.92 -10.70 9.52
C SER A 179 18.35 -10.60 8.97
N GLY A 180 19.01 -9.46 9.24
CA GLY A 180 20.37 -9.16 8.78
C GLY A 180 20.47 -8.45 7.44
N GLY A 181 19.35 -7.97 6.86
CA GLY A 181 19.37 -7.14 5.66
C GLY A 181 18.34 -7.48 4.60
N ALA A 182 18.69 -7.19 3.35
CA ALA A 182 17.90 -7.54 2.17
C ALA A 182 18.75 -8.28 1.14
N THR A 183 18.19 -9.32 0.53
CA THR A 183 18.81 -10.02 -0.61
C THR A 183 18.18 -9.51 -1.90
N LEU A 184 18.99 -9.02 -2.83
CA LEU A 184 18.60 -8.74 -4.20
C LEU A 184 18.80 -10.00 -5.04
N TRP A 185 17.74 -10.45 -5.72
CA TRP A 185 17.78 -11.60 -6.62
C TRP A 185 17.46 -11.16 -8.04
N PHE A 186 18.47 -11.18 -8.90
CA PHE A 186 18.40 -10.69 -10.29
C PHE A 186 17.81 -11.72 -11.24
N ASN A 187 17.39 -11.25 -12.43
CA ASN A 187 16.78 -12.12 -13.45
C ASN A 187 17.78 -13.09 -14.09
N ASP A 188 19.09 -12.80 -14.01
CA ASP A 188 20.15 -13.70 -14.46
C ASP A 188 20.45 -14.83 -13.46
N GLY A 189 19.72 -14.90 -12.35
CA GLY A 189 19.89 -15.87 -11.28
C GLY A 189 20.94 -15.47 -10.24
N SER A 190 21.71 -14.42 -10.45
CA SER A 190 22.67 -13.91 -9.47
C SER A 190 21.97 -13.27 -8.28
N SER A 191 22.66 -13.17 -7.14
CA SER A 191 22.13 -12.50 -5.95
C SER A 191 23.18 -11.66 -5.26
N ARG A 192 22.74 -10.58 -4.59
CA ARG A 192 23.59 -9.70 -3.77
C ARG A 192 22.92 -9.44 -2.42
N LEU A 193 23.67 -9.60 -1.35
CA LEU A 193 23.24 -9.24 -0.01
C LEU A 193 23.54 -7.75 0.25
N LEU A 194 22.51 -7.02 0.64
CA LEU A 194 22.59 -5.70 1.26
C LEU A 194 22.51 -5.93 2.76
N ALA A 195 23.69 -6.00 3.41
CA ALA A 195 23.77 -6.38 4.81
C ALA A 195 23.48 -5.21 5.74
N TRP A 196 22.61 -5.42 6.71
CA TRP A 196 22.39 -4.50 7.82
C TRP A 196 21.81 -5.24 9.03
N SER A 197 22.39 -5.02 10.20
CA SER A 197 22.00 -5.73 11.41
C SER A 197 20.61 -5.30 11.87
N GLY A 198 19.72 -6.27 12.17
CA GLY A 198 18.37 -6.03 12.65
C GLY A 198 17.33 -6.88 11.93
N TYR A 199 16.05 -6.68 12.28
CA TYR A 199 14.93 -7.44 11.74
C TYR A 199 14.11 -6.57 10.77
N HIS A 200 14.32 -6.76 9.48
CA HIS A 200 13.66 -6.01 8.40
C HIS A 200 12.28 -6.61 8.13
N ARG A 201 11.21 -5.84 8.26
CA ARG A 201 9.82 -6.31 8.23
C ARG A 201 9.02 -5.90 6.99
N SER A 202 9.39 -4.79 6.39
CA SER A 202 8.76 -4.28 5.17
C SER A 202 9.81 -3.77 4.21
N LEU A 203 9.47 -3.71 2.92
CA LEU A 203 10.34 -3.19 1.86
C LEU A 203 9.57 -2.30 0.92
N VAL A 204 10.23 -1.25 0.44
CA VAL A 204 9.75 -0.42 -0.65
C VAL A 204 10.92 0.06 -1.52
N TRP A 205 10.73 0.03 -2.83
CA TRP A 205 11.63 0.63 -3.80
C TRP A 205 11.29 2.10 -4.01
N SER A 206 12.30 2.95 -4.23
CA SER A 206 12.06 4.26 -4.84
C SER A 206 11.52 4.09 -6.27
N PRO A 207 10.70 5.02 -6.79
CA PRO A 207 10.11 4.89 -8.12
C PRO A 207 11.12 4.75 -9.27
N ASP A 208 12.31 5.31 -9.10
CA ASP A 208 13.43 5.23 -10.04
C ASP A 208 14.31 3.97 -9.86
N GLY A 209 14.02 3.15 -8.81
CA GLY A 209 14.79 1.95 -8.48
C GLY A 209 16.19 2.20 -7.91
N GLN A 210 16.55 3.45 -7.61
CA GLN A 210 17.88 3.78 -7.09
C GLN A 210 18.05 3.42 -5.61
N TYR A 211 16.95 3.43 -4.86
CA TYR A 211 16.94 3.16 -3.43
C TYR A 211 15.98 2.02 -3.07
N LEU A 212 16.40 1.22 -2.10
CA LEU A 212 15.57 0.23 -1.42
C LEU A 212 15.51 0.61 0.06
N VAL A 213 14.32 0.72 0.63
CA VAL A 213 14.13 1.07 2.05
C VAL A 213 13.34 -0.01 2.76
N SER A 214 13.74 -0.34 3.98
CA SER A 214 13.05 -1.28 4.87
C SER A 214 12.60 -0.63 6.16
N GLY A 215 11.41 -1.02 6.64
CA GLY A 215 10.97 -0.78 8.00
C GLY A 215 11.49 -1.88 8.93
N MET A 216 12.07 -1.48 10.06
CA MET A 216 12.73 -2.37 11.00
C MET A 216 11.93 -2.52 12.29
N GLN A 217 12.11 -3.67 12.94
CA GLN A 217 11.54 -3.92 14.28
C GLN A 217 12.15 -3.01 15.35
N GLU A 218 13.34 -2.51 15.12
CA GLU A 218 14.15 -1.68 16.03
C GLU A 218 13.73 -0.19 16.00
N ASN A 219 12.51 0.13 15.64
CA ASN A 219 11.97 1.50 15.56
C ASN A 219 12.79 2.42 14.65
N ALA A 220 13.25 1.90 13.54
CA ALA A 220 14.02 2.62 12.55
C ALA A 220 13.64 2.21 11.13
N LEU A 221 14.02 3.02 10.16
CA LEU A 221 14.14 2.63 8.77
C LEU A 221 15.61 2.47 8.43
N HIS A 222 15.89 1.58 7.49
CA HIS A 222 17.19 1.49 6.86
C HIS A 222 17.03 1.45 5.35
N GLY A 223 17.80 2.25 4.65
CA GLY A 223 17.82 2.33 3.19
C GLY A 223 19.18 1.95 2.62
N TRP A 224 19.18 1.46 1.40
CA TRP A 224 20.38 1.22 0.62
C TRP A 224 20.30 1.93 -0.73
N ARG A 225 21.39 2.57 -1.13
CA ARG A 225 21.60 2.92 -2.53
C ARG A 225 21.96 1.66 -3.30
N VAL A 226 21.13 1.29 -4.26
CA VAL A 226 21.21 -0.04 -4.91
C VAL A 226 22.48 -0.21 -5.75
N SER A 227 23.01 0.86 -6.34
CA SER A 227 24.18 0.81 -7.22
C SER A 227 25.43 0.30 -6.52
N ASP A 228 25.72 0.77 -5.31
CA ASP A 228 26.95 0.48 -4.55
C ASP A 228 26.69 -0.14 -3.17
N GLY A 229 25.44 -0.17 -2.70
CA GLY A 229 25.06 -0.66 -1.38
C GLY A 229 25.32 0.35 -0.26
N GLY A 230 25.46 1.64 -0.59
CA GLY A 230 25.64 2.70 0.39
C GLY A 230 24.45 2.82 1.32
N ASP A 231 24.71 2.91 2.63
CA ASP A 231 23.71 2.88 3.70
C ASP A 231 23.06 4.24 3.94
N ILE A 232 21.78 4.22 4.28
CA ILE A 232 20.97 5.39 4.69
C ILE A 232 20.25 5.04 5.98
N GLU A 233 20.66 5.65 7.08
CA GLU A 233 20.05 5.44 8.40
C GLU A 233 18.96 6.49 8.67
N MET A 234 17.77 6.04 9.07
CA MET A 234 16.62 6.88 9.35
C MET A 234 15.99 6.43 10.68
N GLY A 235 16.38 7.10 11.78
CA GLY A 235 15.97 6.76 13.13
C GLY A 235 15.08 7.81 13.80
N GLY A 236 14.89 7.65 15.13
CA GLY A 236 14.13 8.60 15.97
C GLY A 236 12.64 8.32 16.08
N TYR A 237 12.18 7.15 15.65
CA TYR A 237 10.78 6.75 15.74
C TYR A 237 10.37 6.33 17.14
N PRO A 238 9.21 6.80 17.65
CA PRO A 238 8.66 6.32 18.93
C PRO A 238 8.09 4.90 18.86
N GLY A 239 7.78 4.40 17.66
CA GLY A 239 7.26 3.05 17.40
C GLY A 239 7.79 2.47 16.09
N GLN A 240 7.39 1.25 15.76
CA GLN A 240 7.86 0.55 14.56
C GLN A 240 7.29 1.18 13.27
N PRO A 241 8.10 1.68 12.34
CA PRO A 241 7.66 2.23 11.06
C PRO A 241 7.48 1.10 10.03
N LEU A 242 6.39 0.35 10.13
CA LEU A 242 6.17 -0.86 9.31
C LEU A 242 5.46 -0.58 7.99
N SER A 243 4.78 0.54 7.86
CA SER A 243 4.13 0.98 6.63
C SER A 243 4.93 2.08 5.98
N LEU A 244 5.31 1.87 4.74
CA LEU A 244 6.19 2.72 3.93
C LEU A 244 5.56 2.97 2.57
N SER A 245 5.67 4.20 2.07
CA SER A 245 5.22 4.54 0.73
C SER A 245 6.04 5.69 0.15
N PHE A 246 6.68 5.49 -0.99
CA PHE A 246 7.30 6.60 -1.72
C PHE A 246 6.26 7.47 -2.42
N ALA A 247 6.51 8.77 -2.47
CA ALA A 247 5.80 9.67 -3.36
C ALA A 247 6.08 9.28 -4.82
N HIS A 248 5.14 9.58 -5.72
CA HIS A 248 5.21 9.22 -7.14
C HIS A 248 6.48 9.76 -7.85
N ASP A 249 6.98 10.91 -7.42
CA ASP A 249 8.17 11.57 -7.95
C ASP A 249 9.48 11.19 -7.23
N GLY A 250 9.39 10.28 -6.22
CA GLY A 250 10.54 9.83 -5.44
C GLY A 250 11.08 10.83 -4.43
N ARG A 251 10.55 12.06 -4.34
CA ARG A 251 11.08 13.12 -3.48
C ARG A 251 10.87 12.86 -1.99
N TYR A 252 9.87 12.07 -1.64
CA TYR A 252 9.55 11.77 -0.25
C TYR A 252 9.25 10.31 -0.06
N LEU A 253 9.69 9.79 1.09
CA LEU A 253 9.24 8.54 1.65
C LEU A 253 8.35 8.83 2.86
N ALA A 254 7.08 8.47 2.79
CA ALA A 254 6.17 8.52 3.94
C ALA A 254 6.25 7.21 4.74
N SER A 255 6.15 7.32 6.07
CA SER A 255 6.16 6.17 6.98
C SER A 255 5.19 6.34 8.15
N SER A 256 4.76 5.20 8.70
CA SER A 256 4.13 5.09 10.02
C SER A 256 5.19 5.14 11.14
N GLY A 257 4.81 4.75 12.36
CA GLY A 257 5.71 4.64 13.51
C GLY A 257 5.67 5.85 14.47
N GLY A 258 4.97 6.92 14.10
CA GLY A 258 4.67 8.08 14.94
C GLY A 258 3.17 8.28 15.16
N THR A 259 2.81 9.38 15.78
CA THR A 259 1.41 9.84 15.92
C THR A 259 0.98 10.76 14.77
N ARG A 260 1.90 11.07 13.86
CA ARG A 260 1.72 11.74 12.57
C ARG A 260 2.51 10.96 11.52
N PRO A 261 2.10 10.98 10.23
CA PRO A 261 2.95 10.50 9.16
C PRO A 261 4.30 11.20 9.18
N VAL A 262 5.37 10.44 9.03
CA VAL A 262 6.74 10.98 8.97
C VAL A 262 7.20 10.92 7.52
N CYS A 263 7.65 12.04 6.98
CA CYS A 263 8.15 12.14 5.61
C CYS A 263 9.66 12.41 5.62
N TRP A 264 10.41 11.52 5.00
CA TRP A 264 11.83 11.70 4.71
C TRP A 264 12.00 12.24 3.31
N GLY A 265 12.69 13.38 3.17
CA GLY A 265 13.08 13.88 1.86
C GLY A 265 14.17 12.98 1.25
N PHE A 266 14.05 12.67 -0.03
CA PHE A 266 15.07 11.95 -0.79
C PHE A 266 15.54 12.85 -1.93
N ASP A 267 16.75 13.40 -1.80
CA ASP A 267 17.42 14.19 -2.84
C ASP A 267 18.68 13.47 -3.30
N PRO A 268 18.66 12.82 -4.49
CA PRO A 268 19.86 12.24 -5.05
C PRO A 268 20.95 13.31 -5.29
N PRO A 269 22.24 13.03 -5.01
CA PRO A 269 22.84 11.75 -4.60
C PRO A 269 22.97 11.57 -3.07
N ASN A 270 22.43 12.46 -2.24
CA ASN A 270 22.79 12.56 -0.82
C ASN A 270 21.97 11.63 0.09
N GLY A 271 20.92 10.96 -0.43
CA GLY A 271 20.07 10.09 0.38
C GLY A 271 18.98 10.85 1.14
N ALA A 272 18.62 10.37 2.34
CA ALA A 272 17.53 10.94 3.11
C ALA A 272 17.90 12.25 3.80
N GLU A 273 17.04 13.25 3.68
CA GLU A 273 17.08 14.50 4.45
C GLU A 273 16.38 14.35 5.81
N PRO A 274 16.58 15.28 6.77
CA PRO A 274 15.87 15.24 8.05
C PRO A 274 14.36 15.09 7.88
N PRO A 275 13.68 14.27 8.72
CA PRO A 275 12.27 14.00 8.57
C PRO A 275 11.41 15.19 8.96
N VAL A 276 10.25 15.29 8.33
CA VAL A 276 9.18 16.19 8.71
C VAL A 276 7.91 15.41 9.08
N GLU A 277 7.23 15.82 10.12
CA GLU A 277 5.90 15.31 10.45
C GLU A 277 4.83 16.02 9.61
N CYS A 278 3.80 15.28 9.20
CA CYS A 278 2.77 15.78 8.32
C CYS A 278 1.37 15.60 8.91
N GLY A 279 0.43 16.45 8.48
CA GLY A 279 -0.98 16.38 8.89
C GLY A 279 -1.25 16.87 10.30
N ILE A 280 -2.47 16.75 10.73
CA ILE A 280 -2.99 17.26 12.01
C ILE A 280 -2.34 16.51 13.19
N ALA A 281 -1.92 17.24 14.21
CA ALA A 281 -1.35 16.67 15.43
C ALA A 281 -2.36 15.71 16.10
N SER A 282 -1.90 14.51 16.43
CA SER A 282 -2.69 13.42 17.02
C SER A 282 -1.96 12.79 18.20
N LYS A 283 -2.71 12.12 19.08
CA LYS A 283 -2.15 11.22 20.12
C LYS A 283 -2.27 9.75 19.71
N THR A 284 -2.92 9.48 18.57
CA THR A 284 -3.18 8.13 18.09
C THR A 284 -2.08 7.73 17.10
N PRO A 285 -1.48 6.54 17.25
CA PRO A 285 -0.45 6.07 16.33
C PRO A 285 -0.98 5.91 14.90
N VAL A 286 -0.16 6.28 13.93
CA VAL A 286 -0.33 5.95 12.52
C VAL A 286 -0.01 4.48 12.30
N THR A 287 -0.92 3.73 11.72
CA THR A 287 -0.78 2.29 11.45
C THR A 287 -0.35 2.01 10.02
N CYS A 288 -0.85 2.78 9.06
CA CYS A 288 -0.47 2.65 7.65
C CYS A 288 -0.48 3.99 6.92
N VAL A 289 0.31 4.07 5.86
CA VAL A 289 0.41 5.22 4.96
C VAL A 289 0.35 4.76 3.51
N ALA A 290 -0.20 5.60 2.63
CA ALA A 290 -0.19 5.40 1.19
C ALA A 290 -0.05 6.75 0.48
N CYS A 291 1.02 6.92 -0.29
CA CYS A 291 1.21 8.10 -1.12
C CYS A 291 0.34 8.04 -2.37
N HIS A 292 -0.22 9.16 -2.76
CA HIS A 292 -1.02 9.28 -3.98
C HIS A 292 -0.14 9.05 -5.23
N PRO A 293 -0.62 8.31 -6.24
CA PRO A 293 0.21 7.92 -7.39
C PRO A 293 0.57 9.05 -8.34
N GLN A 294 0.00 10.25 -8.19
CA GLN A 294 0.21 11.38 -9.11
C GLN A 294 0.31 12.74 -8.42
N GLN A 295 0.03 12.83 -7.13
CA GLN A 295 -0.01 14.10 -6.38
C GLN A 295 0.85 14.00 -5.12
N SER A 296 1.33 15.13 -4.62
CA SER A 296 2.05 15.19 -3.33
C SER A 296 1.06 15.11 -2.15
N LEU A 297 0.37 13.98 -2.04
CA LEU A 297 -0.62 13.69 -1.00
C LEU A 297 -0.32 12.35 -0.34
N ILE A 298 -0.61 12.25 0.95
CA ILE A 298 -0.44 11.07 1.78
C ILE A 298 -1.76 10.75 2.46
N ALA A 299 -2.25 9.54 2.28
CA ALA A 299 -3.29 8.98 3.11
C ALA A 299 -2.66 8.31 4.31
N ALA A 300 -3.11 8.64 5.51
CA ALA A 300 -2.66 8.06 6.78
C ALA A 300 -3.83 7.41 7.51
N GLY A 301 -3.70 6.15 7.83
CA GLY A 301 -4.62 5.38 8.66
C GLY A 301 -4.12 5.32 10.10
N TYR A 302 -5.03 5.41 11.05
CA TYR A 302 -4.73 5.49 12.47
C TYR A 302 -5.27 4.26 13.22
N HIS A 303 -4.68 4.00 14.38
CA HIS A 303 -5.07 2.89 15.27
C HIS A 303 -6.53 3.01 15.78
N ASN A 304 -7.10 4.20 15.84
CA ASN A 304 -8.49 4.43 16.20
C ASN A 304 -9.48 4.34 15.01
N GLY A 305 -9.01 3.94 13.84
CA GLY A 305 -9.82 3.79 12.63
C GLY A 305 -10.00 5.08 11.81
N ALA A 306 -9.46 6.21 12.24
CA ALA A 306 -9.49 7.44 11.43
C ALA A 306 -8.59 7.33 10.20
N VAL A 307 -8.96 8.02 9.12
CA VAL A 307 -8.14 8.20 7.93
C VAL A 307 -8.04 9.68 7.60
N LEU A 308 -6.82 10.17 7.49
CA LEU A 308 -6.49 11.56 7.16
C LEU A 308 -5.77 11.62 5.82
N LEU A 309 -6.08 12.63 5.02
CA LEU A 309 -5.32 13.02 3.84
C LEU A 309 -4.53 14.30 4.16
N CYS A 310 -3.23 14.30 3.93
CA CYS A 310 -2.35 15.44 4.19
C CYS A 310 -1.28 15.60 3.10
N GLN A 311 -0.59 16.74 3.11
CA GLN A 311 0.55 17.01 2.24
C GLN A 311 1.87 16.87 3.03
N PRO A 312 2.98 16.50 2.38
CA PRO A 312 4.30 16.53 3.00
C PRO A 312 4.63 17.93 3.54
N GLY A 313 5.09 17.99 4.80
CA GLY A 313 5.45 19.23 5.47
C GLY A 313 4.30 20.16 5.87
N SER A 314 3.04 19.77 5.68
CA SER A 314 1.87 20.55 6.11
C SER A 314 1.30 20.02 7.43
N ASP A 315 0.91 20.96 8.33
CA ASP A 315 0.18 20.64 9.56
C ASP A 315 -1.33 20.53 9.34
N GLU A 316 -1.82 20.70 8.13
CA GLU A 316 -3.21 20.59 7.74
C GLU A 316 -3.56 19.19 7.26
N GLY A 317 -4.86 18.89 7.24
CA GLY A 317 -5.33 17.61 6.72
C GLY A 317 -6.86 17.55 6.59
N LEU A 318 -7.30 16.64 5.74
CA LEU A 318 -8.70 16.38 5.47
C LEU A 318 -9.08 14.99 5.98
N PHE A 319 -10.06 14.91 6.87
CA PHE A 319 -10.57 13.62 7.33
C PHE A 319 -11.38 12.92 6.23
N ILE A 320 -10.85 11.78 5.78
CA ILE A 320 -11.52 10.87 4.84
C ILE A 320 -12.52 9.99 5.58
N LYS A 321 -12.11 9.45 6.74
CA LYS A 321 -12.94 8.62 7.63
C LYS A 321 -12.75 9.09 9.07
N GLY A 322 -13.81 9.18 9.82
CA GLY A 322 -13.77 9.39 11.27
C GLY A 322 -13.23 8.16 12.02
N SER A 323 -13.03 8.33 13.33
CA SER A 323 -12.64 7.24 14.22
C SER A 323 -13.74 6.18 14.34
N GLY A 324 -13.34 4.95 14.69
CA GLY A 324 -14.19 3.76 14.84
C GLY A 324 -13.88 2.67 13.81
N GLY A 325 -14.35 1.44 14.06
CA GLY A 325 -14.12 0.27 13.23
C GLY A 325 -12.73 -0.38 13.38
N GLY A 326 -12.06 -0.14 14.53
CA GLY A 326 -10.72 -0.69 14.80
C GLY A 326 -9.61 0.01 14.02
N ALA A 327 -8.38 -0.45 14.18
CA ALA A 327 -7.21 0.11 13.49
C ALA A 327 -7.36 0.01 11.97
N VAL A 328 -6.90 1.03 11.26
CA VAL A 328 -6.78 0.96 9.79
C VAL A 328 -5.58 0.09 9.43
N ASN A 329 -5.82 -1.05 8.83
CA ASN A 329 -4.77 -2.00 8.46
C ASN A 329 -4.34 -1.88 7.00
N ALA A 330 -5.21 -1.35 6.14
CA ALA A 330 -4.94 -1.25 4.72
C ALA A 330 -5.45 0.06 4.12
N LEU A 331 -4.60 0.69 3.33
CA LEU A 331 -4.89 1.81 2.45
C LEU A 331 -4.31 1.52 1.07
N ALA A 332 -5.08 1.74 0.02
CA ALA A 332 -4.61 1.56 -1.34
C ALA A 332 -5.25 2.58 -2.28
N TRP A 333 -4.44 3.31 -3.03
CA TRP A 333 -4.90 4.17 -4.11
C TRP A 333 -5.17 3.38 -5.38
N SER A 334 -6.23 3.73 -6.11
CA SER A 334 -6.40 3.30 -7.49
C SER A 334 -5.25 3.85 -8.36
N VAL A 335 -4.97 3.20 -9.48
CA VAL A 335 -3.84 3.58 -10.36
C VAL A 335 -3.94 5.03 -10.84
N GLU A 336 -5.15 5.51 -11.11
CA GLU A 336 -5.44 6.90 -11.51
C GLU A 336 -5.48 7.88 -10.34
N GLY A 337 -5.46 7.39 -9.07
CA GLY A 337 -5.49 8.21 -7.87
C GLY A 337 -6.87 8.78 -7.49
N SER A 338 -7.90 8.51 -8.25
CA SER A 338 -9.25 9.06 -7.97
C SER A 338 -9.96 8.36 -6.82
N ARG A 339 -9.50 7.18 -6.39
CA ARG A 339 -10.15 6.40 -5.33
C ARG A 339 -9.13 5.90 -4.30
N LEU A 340 -9.51 6.02 -3.02
CA LEU A 340 -8.74 5.49 -1.89
C LEU A 340 -9.53 4.38 -1.22
N ALA A 341 -9.00 3.16 -1.27
CA ALA A 341 -9.53 2.02 -0.54
C ALA A 341 -9.07 2.02 0.91
N ILE A 342 -9.93 1.55 1.80
CA ILE A 342 -9.75 1.51 3.25
C ILE A 342 -10.16 0.14 3.75
N GLY A 343 -9.32 -0.48 4.59
CA GLY A 343 -9.63 -1.71 5.31
C GLY A 343 -9.26 -1.60 6.78
N THR A 344 -10.10 -2.10 7.67
CA THR A 344 -9.89 -1.99 9.13
C THR A 344 -9.86 -3.32 9.84
N GLN A 345 -9.36 -3.30 11.08
CA GLN A 345 -9.26 -4.45 11.97
C GLN A 345 -10.63 -5.09 12.30
N ASP A 346 -11.69 -4.29 12.39
CA ASP A 346 -13.02 -4.81 12.74
C ASP A 346 -13.81 -5.26 11.50
N GLY A 347 -13.20 -5.23 10.30
CA GLY A 347 -13.78 -5.77 9.09
C GLY A 347 -14.58 -4.77 8.25
N LEU A 348 -14.47 -3.46 8.52
CA LEU A 348 -14.94 -2.46 7.59
C LEU A 348 -13.98 -2.42 6.39
N LEU A 349 -14.53 -2.50 5.20
CA LEU A 349 -13.83 -2.32 3.94
C LEU A 349 -14.63 -1.44 2.99
N GLY A 350 -13.96 -0.72 2.11
CA GLY A 350 -14.62 0.18 1.16
C GLY A 350 -13.65 1.10 0.46
N TRP A 351 -14.18 2.07 -0.27
CA TRP A 351 -13.39 3.16 -0.85
C TRP A 351 -14.14 4.48 -0.84
N VAL A 352 -13.40 5.56 -0.95
CA VAL A 352 -13.91 6.90 -1.22
C VAL A 352 -13.46 7.34 -2.60
N THR A 353 -14.35 7.98 -3.35
CA THR A 353 -14.02 8.66 -4.61
C THR A 353 -13.70 10.12 -4.29
N LEU A 354 -12.51 10.57 -4.68
CA LEU A 354 -12.05 11.92 -4.44
C LEU A 354 -12.33 12.77 -5.67
N PRO A 355 -13.05 13.88 -5.54
CA PRO A 355 -13.36 14.75 -6.66
C PRO A 355 -12.10 15.46 -7.17
N GLU A 356 -12.02 15.68 -8.48
CA GLU A 356 -10.88 16.36 -9.12
C GLU A 356 -10.66 17.79 -8.58
N GLU A 357 -11.71 18.43 -8.10
CA GLU A 357 -11.68 19.77 -7.52
C GLU A 357 -10.73 19.86 -6.31
N LEU A 358 -10.58 18.79 -5.55
CA LEU A 358 -9.61 18.70 -4.45
C LEU A 358 -8.16 18.86 -4.93
N PHE A 359 -7.89 18.52 -6.19
CA PHE A 359 -6.55 18.56 -6.76
C PHE A 359 -6.27 19.83 -7.59
N ARG A 360 -7.31 20.62 -7.93
CA ARG A 360 -7.18 21.82 -8.77
C ARG A 360 -6.68 23.04 -8.00
N SER A 361 -7.02 23.18 -6.73
CA SER A 361 -6.61 24.34 -5.90
C SER A 361 -5.09 24.44 -5.69
N SER A 362 -4.38 23.32 -5.71
CA SER A 362 -2.91 23.30 -5.55
C SER A 362 -2.13 23.79 -6.81
N ARG A 363 -2.78 23.82 -7.98
CA ARG A 363 -2.13 24.30 -9.23
C ARG A 363 -2.19 25.83 -9.40
N THR A 364 -3.25 26.45 -8.91
CA THR A 364 -3.47 27.90 -9.08
C THR A 364 -2.55 28.74 -8.17
N ASP A 365 -2.25 28.27 -6.97
CA ASP A 365 -1.36 28.96 -6.04
C ASP A 365 0.13 28.93 -6.46
N ARG A 366 0.57 27.92 -7.22
CA ARG A 366 1.93 27.88 -7.78
C ARG A 366 2.12 28.88 -8.93
N SER A 367 1.15 29.03 -9.81
CA SER A 367 1.25 29.95 -10.95
C SER A 367 1.23 31.43 -10.52
N ILE A 368 0.60 31.76 -9.39
CA ILE A 368 0.59 33.13 -8.82
C ILE A 368 1.92 33.44 -8.14
N LYS A 369 2.57 32.48 -7.48
CA LYS A 369 3.90 32.68 -6.85
C LYS A 369 5.05 32.77 -7.86
N GLU A 370 4.95 32.08 -8.99
CA GLU A 370 5.96 32.18 -10.07
C GLU A 370 5.80 33.44 -10.95
N SER A 371 4.63 34.10 -10.90
CA SER A 371 4.39 35.36 -11.64
C SER A 371 4.74 36.62 -10.83
N ILE A 372 5.21 36.50 -9.59
CA ILE A 372 5.58 37.60 -8.67
C ILE A 372 7.12 37.62 -8.40
N GLN A 373 7.88 36.73 -9.03
CA GLN A 373 9.35 36.80 -9.10
C GLN A 373 9.80 37.23 -10.51
#